data_df35c6f3723875e9f227320aa275bbc0
#
_entry.id   df35c6f3723875e9f227320aa275bbc0
#
_cell.length_a   1.000
_cell.length_b   1.000
_cell.length_c   1.000
_cell.angle_alpha   90.00
_cell.angle_beta   90.00
_cell.angle_gamma   90.00
#
_symmetry.space_group_name_H-M   'P 1'
#
loop_
_entity.id
_entity.type
_entity.pdbx_description
1 polymer ?
#
loop_
_entity_poly.entity_id
_entity_poly.type
_entity_poly.pdbx_seq_one_letter_code
_entity_poly.pdbx_strand_id
1 'polypeptide(L)'
;MKKCIALLLTGVMLLGLLSGCNTYQNDDSASSAGSTSNTADGVSADFTMAYNGVVTLNPIMSQSSNDFNLFYLTQIQLVRFYGDELQYDAAERYEVSDDYTVYTFHLRDGLKWSDGQALTAHDFEYGAYCLLNPDMGSPAAYSWFAIKNASAYNSREITDWTEVGVKALDDLTLEITLERPLNSFDRTIAVRGLYPLRQDFVEQVGSQQLGSSPETMLFSGPYIITDWVLESSMELKKNDLYWDSANSFPTQNLHFIEVEDDNTKVAMFENGEVDAIEQISSQYFGHLNEYLNSFVGGGIMFLWINQQGTSPETAALLSNQNFRQALNYGFDRSATVNAVNPGYKAYNRLVDSNFAGPDGGKF
;
A
#
# COMPACT_ATOMS: atom_id res chain seq x y z
N MET A 1 -27.14 3.26 58.74
CA MET A 1 -27.20 4.47 57.88
C MET A 1 -26.89 4.08 56.46
N LYS A 2 -27.80 3.39 55.86
CA LYS A 2 -27.79 3.01 54.42
C LYS A 2 -29.24 2.89 54.02
N LYS A 3 -29.85 3.96 53.51
CA LYS A 3 -31.19 4.04 52.90
C LYS A 3 -31.61 5.52 52.86
N CYS A 4 -31.16 6.27 51.85
CA CYS A 4 -31.68 7.59 51.44
C CYS A 4 -30.89 8.19 50.28
N ILE A 5 -30.67 7.44 49.20
CA ILE A 5 -30.25 8.01 47.89
C ILE A 5 -30.79 7.08 46.78
N ALA A 6 -32.10 7.04 46.64
CA ALA A 6 -32.75 6.31 45.54
C ALA A 6 -34.16 6.83 45.29
N LEU A 7 -34.31 8.16 45.22
CA LEU A 7 -35.67 8.75 44.99
C LEU A 7 -35.55 10.19 44.47
N LEU A 8 -34.75 10.40 43.40
CA LEU A 8 -34.69 11.72 42.75
C LEU A 8 -34.30 11.63 41.26
N LEU A 9 -34.72 10.56 40.59
CA LEU A 9 -34.45 10.39 39.13
C LEU A 9 -35.65 9.79 38.37
N THR A 10 -36.89 10.04 38.86
CA THR A 10 -38.12 9.58 38.18
C THR A 10 -39.16 10.68 38.04
N GLY A 11 -38.74 11.91 37.76
CA GLY A 11 -39.65 13.06 37.74
C GLY A 11 -39.56 14.00 36.53
N VAL A 12 -38.98 13.61 35.41
CA VAL A 12 -38.89 14.48 34.20
C VAL A 12 -39.15 13.70 32.91
N MET A 13 -40.08 12.79 32.90
CA MET A 13 -40.52 12.15 31.65
C MET A 13 -42.03 11.95 31.64
N LEU A 14 -42.81 13.04 31.71
CA LEU A 14 -44.24 13.00 31.44
C LEU A 14 -44.81 14.42 31.30
N LEU A 15 -44.45 15.12 30.21
CA LEU A 15 -45.17 16.31 29.73
C LEU A 15 -44.67 16.62 28.30
N GLY A 16 -45.32 16.00 27.30
CA GLY A 16 -45.00 16.27 25.91
C GLY A 16 -45.77 15.43 24.89
N LEU A 17 -46.94 14.95 25.26
CA LEU A 17 -47.89 14.37 24.30
C LEU A 17 -49.18 15.16 24.36
N LEU A 18 -49.37 16.12 23.47
CA LEU A 18 -50.65 16.61 22.92
C LEU A 18 -50.36 17.88 22.11
N SER A 19 -50.26 17.73 20.83
CA SER A 19 -50.83 18.64 19.82
C SER A 19 -50.22 18.41 18.47
N GLY A 20 -51.05 18.00 17.52
CA GLY A 20 -51.04 18.52 16.20
C GLY A 20 -50.87 17.49 15.08
N CYS A 21 -51.97 16.82 14.72
CA CYS A 21 -52.13 16.38 13.33
C CYS A 21 -52.09 17.60 12.42
N ASN A 22 -51.18 17.62 11.41
CA ASN A 22 -51.52 18.25 10.15
C ASN A 22 -50.67 17.67 8.98
N THR A 23 -51.42 17.15 8.03
CA THR A 23 -51.23 17.05 6.58
C THR A 23 -49.81 16.92 6.00
N TYR A 24 -49.63 15.81 5.29
CA TYR A 24 -48.64 15.55 4.26
C TYR A 24 -48.53 16.72 3.28
N GLN A 25 -47.35 17.31 3.16
CA GLN A 25 -46.80 17.92 1.97
C GLN A 25 -45.35 17.50 1.86
N ASN A 26 -45.03 16.86 0.72
CA ASN A 26 -43.68 16.61 0.29
C ASN A 26 -42.96 17.94 0.12
N ASP A 27 -41.93 18.15 0.90
CA ASP A 27 -40.84 19.05 0.57
C ASP A 27 -39.53 18.34 0.88
N ASP A 28 -38.85 17.93 -0.17
CA ASP A 28 -37.46 17.47 -0.16
C ASP A 28 -36.56 18.61 0.33
N SER A 29 -36.09 18.49 1.56
CA SER A 29 -34.99 19.28 2.09
C SER A 29 -34.41 18.61 3.32
N ALA A 30 -33.72 17.50 3.16
CA ALA A 30 -32.78 17.03 4.16
C ALA A 30 -31.49 17.83 4.01
N SER A 31 -31.29 18.79 4.91
CA SER A 31 -29.99 19.48 5.02
C SER A 31 -28.97 18.55 5.64
N SER A 32 -28.20 17.89 4.80
CA SER A 32 -26.93 17.29 5.21
C SER A 32 -25.92 18.43 5.43
N ALA A 33 -25.48 18.59 6.66
CA ALA A 33 -24.34 19.46 6.98
C ALA A 33 -23.04 18.72 6.61
N GLY A 34 -22.81 18.54 5.30
CA GLY A 34 -21.52 18.19 4.73
C GLY A 34 -21.01 19.42 4.01
N SER A 35 -19.91 19.96 4.44
CA SER A 35 -19.24 21.07 3.74
C SER A 35 -18.63 20.54 2.43
N THR A 36 -19.44 20.43 1.36
CA THR A 36 -18.91 20.15 0.03
C THR A 36 -18.45 21.44 -0.61
N SER A 37 -17.13 21.68 -0.65
CA SER A 37 -16.56 22.66 -1.56
C SER A 37 -16.51 22.02 -2.94
N ASN A 38 -17.53 22.28 -3.79
CA ASN A 38 -17.53 21.83 -5.17
C ASN A 38 -16.50 22.63 -5.97
N THR A 39 -15.55 21.91 -6.60
CA THR A 39 -14.71 22.46 -7.67
C THR A 39 -15.55 22.60 -8.97
N ALA A 40 -15.07 23.39 -9.92
CA ALA A 40 -15.80 23.71 -11.16
C ALA A 40 -16.21 22.50 -12.01
N ASP A 41 -15.65 21.31 -11.76
CA ASP A 41 -15.93 20.06 -12.49
C ASP A 41 -16.77 19.04 -11.69
N GLY A 42 -17.33 19.42 -10.53
CA GLY A 42 -18.16 18.53 -9.71
C GLY A 42 -17.38 17.49 -8.89
N VAL A 43 -16.06 17.58 -8.83
CA VAL A 43 -15.22 16.74 -7.96
C VAL A 43 -15.07 17.41 -6.60
N SER A 44 -15.25 16.64 -5.52
CA SER A 44 -15.02 17.15 -4.16
C SER A 44 -13.55 17.50 -3.96
N ALA A 45 -13.30 18.62 -3.28
CA ALA A 45 -11.94 18.98 -2.88
C ALA A 45 -11.39 18.04 -1.79
N ASP A 46 -12.29 17.41 -1.05
CA ASP A 46 -12.01 16.50 0.06
C ASP A 46 -12.53 15.09 -0.24
N PHE A 47 -11.82 14.08 0.22
CA PHE A 47 -12.20 12.68 0.10
C PHE A 47 -11.86 11.97 1.41
N THR A 48 -12.83 11.29 1.99
CA THR A 48 -12.70 10.58 3.25
C THR A 48 -12.78 9.07 3.04
N MET A 49 -11.82 8.32 3.60
CA MET A 49 -11.76 6.86 3.45
C MET A 49 -11.57 6.16 4.79
N ALA A 50 -12.37 5.12 5.03
CA ALA A 50 -12.08 4.16 6.09
C ALA A 50 -11.00 3.18 5.59
N TYR A 51 -9.86 3.12 6.29
CA TYR A 51 -8.70 2.32 5.89
C TYR A 51 -8.20 1.42 7.04
N ASN A 52 -7.30 0.48 6.70
CA ASN A 52 -6.74 -0.47 7.66
C ASN A 52 -5.37 -0.01 8.12
N GLY A 53 -5.19 1.07 8.74
CA GLY A 53 -3.96 1.56 9.34
C GLY A 53 -2.62 1.28 8.64
N VAL A 54 -1.63 2.06 8.91
CA VAL A 54 -0.25 1.86 8.45
C VAL A 54 0.70 1.71 9.64
N VAL A 55 1.79 0.99 9.44
CA VAL A 55 2.76 0.69 10.50
C VAL A 55 3.90 1.70 10.52
N THR A 56 4.31 2.19 9.34
CA THR A 56 5.45 3.10 9.21
C THR A 56 5.36 3.92 7.93
N LEU A 57 5.90 5.14 7.98
CA LEU A 57 6.10 5.97 6.79
C LEU A 57 7.46 5.71 6.13
N ASN A 58 8.31 4.86 6.71
CA ASN A 58 9.62 4.53 6.19
C ASN A 58 9.56 3.39 5.16
N PRO A 59 9.77 3.67 3.87
CA PRO A 59 9.58 2.67 2.81
C PRO A 59 10.59 1.52 2.84
N ILE A 60 11.77 1.72 3.44
CA ILE A 60 12.77 0.64 3.56
C ILE A 60 12.50 -0.31 4.73
N MET A 61 11.62 0.07 5.66
CA MET A 61 11.29 -0.74 6.86
C MET A 61 9.96 -1.47 6.73
N SER A 62 9.15 -1.16 5.72
CA SER A 62 7.83 -1.76 5.58
C SER A 62 7.84 -3.14 4.92
N GLN A 63 6.93 -4.01 5.39
CA GLN A 63 6.51 -5.26 4.74
C GLN A 63 4.98 -5.35 4.63
N SER A 64 4.27 -4.29 5.02
CA SER A 64 2.80 -4.23 5.01
C SER A 64 2.27 -3.78 3.64
N SER A 65 1.25 -4.45 3.13
CA SER A 65 0.55 -4.02 1.91
C SER A 65 -0.11 -2.64 2.09
N ASN A 66 -0.59 -2.33 3.30
CA ASN A 66 -1.23 -1.04 3.59
C ASN A 66 -0.22 0.10 3.50
N ASP A 67 1.01 -0.10 4.02
CA ASP A 67 2.08 0.89 3.88
C ASP A 67 2.44 1.11 2.40
N PHE A 68 2.53 0.03 1.60
CA PHE A 68 2.80 0.15 0.16
C PHE A 68 1.68 0.92 -0.57
N ASN A 69 0.40 0.72 -0.21
CA ASN A 69 -0.69 1.52 -0.77
C ASN A 69 -0.51 3.01 -0.46
N LEU A 70 -0.10 3.35 0.77
CA LEU A 70 0.21 4.72 1.14
C LEU A 70 1.41 5.27 0.35
N PHE A 71 2.47 4.47 0.15
CA PHE A 71 3.65 4.92 -0.60
C PHE A 71 3.34 5.22 -2.07
N TYR A 72 2.35 4.57 -2.69
CA TYR A 72 1.87 4.97 -4.02
C TYR A 72 1.33 6.40 -4.07
N LEU A 73 0.82 6.91 -2.96
CA LEU A 73 0.32 8.27 -2.84
C LEU A 73 1.40 9.28 -2.43
N THR A 74 2.38 8.84 -1.64
CA THR A 74 3.29 9.77 -0.94
C THR A 74 4.73 9.74 -1.42
N GLN A 75 5.11 8.69 -2.17
CA GLN A 75 6.47 8.51 -2.68
C GLN A 75 6.47 8.32 -4.20
N ILE A 76 7.47 8.91 -4.86
CA ILE A 76 7.74 8.67 -6.28
C ILE A 76 8.52 7.36 -6.45
N GLN A 77 8.29 6.67 -7.56
CA GLN A 77 9.02 5.47 -7.96
C GLN A 77 9.67 5.69 -9.34
N LEU A 78 10.64 4.87 -9.73
CA LEU A 78 11.19 4.93 -11.09
C LEU A 78 10.10 4.65 -12.13
N VAL A 79 9.39 3.56 -11.94
CA VAL A 79 8.22 3.12 -12.71
C VAL A 79 7.17 2.56 -11.76
N ARG A 80 5.90 2.60 -12.12
CA ARG A 80 4.78 2.09 -11.32
C ARG A 80 3.77 1.36 -12.19
N PHE A 81 2.88 0.60 -11.57
CA PHE A 81 1.71 0.08 -12.27
C PHE A 81 0.54 1.05 -12.14
N TYR A 82 -0.22 1.20 -13.24
CA TYR A 82 -1.55 1.75 -13.26
C TYR A 82 -2.49 0.71 -13.87
N GLY A 83 -3.26 0.04 -13.03
CA GLY A 83 -3.91 -1.21 -13.43
C GLY A 83 -2.87 -2.26 -13.80
N ASP A 84 -2.96 -2.82 -15.01
CA ASP A 84 -2.03 -3.83 -15.54
C ASP A 84 -0.87 -3.23 -16.37
N GLU A 85 -0.87 -1.90 -16.56
CA GLU A 85 0.10 -1.20 -17.40
C GLU A 85 1.25 -0.63 -16.58
N LEU A 86 2.48 -0.91 -17.02
CA LEU A 86 3.69 -0.29 -16.49
C LEU A 86 3.79 1.14 -17.03
N GLN A 87 3.87 2.10 -16.13
CA GLN A 87 3.99 3.51 -16.46
C GLN A 87 5.27 4.11 -15.87
N TYR A 88 5.79 5.11 -16.57
CA TYR A 88 6.92 5.91 -16.12
C TYR A 88 6.46 6.90 -15.03
N ASP A 89 7.23 6.97 -13.93
CA ASP A 89 7.00 7.94 -12.86
C ASP A 89 8.18 8.91 -12.75
N ALA A 90 9.17 8.68 -11.89
CA ALA A 90 10.39 9.48 -11.85
C ALA A 90 11.22 9.33 -13.13
N ALA A 91 11.29 8.12 -13.69
CA ALA A 91 11.91 7.92 -14.99
C ALA A 91 11.01 8.43 -16.10
N GLU A 92 11.56 9.07 -17.12
CA GLU A 92 10.86 9.35 -18.39
C GLU A 92 11.07 8.23 -19.43
N ARG A 93 12.14 7.44 -19.27
CA ARG A 93 12.47 6.25 -20.04
C ARG A 93 13.50 5.39 -19.31
N TYR A 94 13.65 4.16 -19.73
CA TYR A 94 14.78 3.31 -19.36
C TYR A 94 15.27 2.47 -20.54
N GLU A 95 16.50 2.02 -20.47
CA GLU A 95 17.15 1.14 -21.43
C GLU A 95 17.59 -0.13 -20.71
N VAL A 96 17.61 -1.25 -21.44
CA VAL A 96 18.01 -2.55 -20.92
C VAL A 96 19.08 -3.13 -21.84
N SER A 97 20.15 -3.65 -21.28
CA SER A 97 21.19 -4.35 -22.05
C SER A 97 20.64 -5.61 -22.74
N ASP A 98 21.25 -6.02 -23.86
CA ASP A 98 20.81 -7.18 -24.63
C ASP A 98 20.75 -8.49 -23.81
N ASP A 99 21.58 -8.58 -22.77
CA ASP A 99 21.64 -9.72 -21.86
C ASP A 99 20.75 -9.58 -20.62
N TYR A 100 19.95 -8.51 -20.52
CA TYR A 100 19.05 -8.21 -19.38
C TYR A 100 19.76 -8.14 -18.03
N THR A 101 21.03 -7.73 -17.98
CA THR A 101 21.79 -7.57 -16.75
C THR A 101 21.97 -6.12 -16.31
N VAL A 102 21.76 -5.15 -17.19
CA VAL A 102 21.91 -3.73 -16.88
C VAL A 102 20.64 -2.98 -17.28
N TYR A 103 20.10 -2.20 -16.33
CA TYR A 103 18.97 -1.31 -16.50
C TYR A 103 19.43 0.12 -16.25
N THR A 104 19.26 1.00 -17.24
CA THR A 104 19.62 2.42 -17.14
C THR A 104 18.37 3.27 -17.19
N PHE A 105 18.02 3.90 -16.08
CA PHE A 105 16.85 4.78 -15.95
C PHE A 105 17.28 6.23 -16.15
N HIS A 106 16.55 6.94 -17.00
CA HIS A 106 16.71 8.36 -17.22
C HIS A 106 15.58 9.10 -16.53
N LEU A 107 15.91 9.88 -15.52
CA LEU A 107 14.94 10.61 -14.71
C LEU A 107 14.45 11.86 -15.45
N ARG A 108 13.23 12.27 -15.11
CA ARG A 108 12.68 13.58 -15.51
C ARG A 108 13.51 14.70 -14.91
N ASP A 109 13.72 15.76 -15.67
CA ASP A 109 14.29 16.99 -15.14
C ASP A 109 13.29 17.71 -14.22
N GLY A 110 13.82 18.36 -13.18
CA GLY A 110 13.03 19.20 -12.27
C GLY A 110 12.22 18.46 -11.22
N LEU A 111 12.47 17.16 -10.97
CA LEU A 111 11.89 16.44 -9.84
C LEU A 111 12.23 17.11 -8.51
N LYS A 112 11.28 17.09 -7.58
CA LYS A 112 11.42 17.77 -6.29
C LYS A 112 10.92 16.93 -5.12
N TRP A 113 11.56 17.11 -4.00
CA TRP A 113 11.07 16.76 -2.68
C TRP A 113 10.00 17.72 -2.19
N SER A 114 9.22 17.32 -1.19
CA SER A 114 8.17 18.16 -0.57
C SER A 114 8.66 19.46 0.08
N ASP A 115 9.96 19.54 0.38
CA ASP A 115 10.62 20.78 0.87
C ASP A 115 11.14 21.67 -0.26
N GLY A 116 10.93 21.29 -1.52
CA GLY A 116 11.34 22.04 -2.71
C GLY A 116 12.76 21.78 -3.21
N GLN A 117 13.57 20.99 -2.50
CA GLN A 117 14.90 20.60 -2.97
C GLN A 117 14.80 19.66 -4.17
N ALA A 118 15.83 19.65 -5.00
CA ALA A 118 15.91 18.76 -6.16
C ALA A 118 15.94 17.29 -5.71
N LEU A 119 15.23 16.43 -6.45
CA LEU A 119 15.29 14.98 -6.32
C LEU A 119 16.04 14.45 -7.54
N THR A 120 17.07 13.64 -7.30
CA THR A 120 18.04 13.20 -8.31
C THR A 120 18.23 11.69 -8.28
N ALA A 121 19.01 11.16 -9.23
CA ALA A 121 19.43 9.76 -9.25
C ALA A 121 20.27 9.38 -8.01
N HIS A 122 20.98 10.33 -7.41
CA HIS A 122 21.72 10.10 -6.17
C HIS A 122 20.81 9.77 -4.99
N ASP A 123 19.58 10.30 -4.94
CA ASP A 123 18.60 9.98 -3.89
C ASP A 123 18.09 8.53 -4.04
N PHE A 124 17.94 8.04 -5.27
CA PHE A 124 17.61 6.63 -5.53
C PHE A 124 18.76 5.70 -5.17
N GLU A 125 20.00 6.06 -5.51
CA GLU A 125 21.19 5.31 -5.10
C GLU A 125 21.29 5.26 -3.57
N TYR A 126 21.08 6.39 -2.89
CA TYR A 126 21.12 6.44 -1.41
C TYR A 126 19.96 5.66 -0.78
N GLY A 127 18.78 5.69 -1.36
CA GLY A 127 17.66 4.84 -0.94
C GLY A 127 17.99 3.35 -1.03
N ALA A 128 18.62 2.92 -2.12
CA ALA A 128 19.11 1.55 -2.29
C ALA A 128 20.23 1.22 -1.28
N TYR A 129 21.14 2.15 -1.04
CA TYR A 129 22.16 2.01 0.01
C TYR A 129 21.52 1.78 1.38
N CYS A 130 20.58 2.62 1.80
CA CYS A 130 19.87 2.46 3.08
C CYS A 130 19.12 1.12 3.15
N LEU A 131 18.44 0.72 2.08
CA LEU A 131 17.70 -0.54 1.98
C LEU A 131 18.60 -1.77 2.16
N LEU A 132 19.80 -1.75 1.56
CA LEU A 132 20.73 -2.87 1.54
C LEU A 132 21.76 -2.84 2.68
N ASN A 133 21.94 -1.70 3.35
CA ASN A 133 22.91 -1.56 4.44
C ASN A 133 22.48 -2.40 5.65
N PRO A 134 23.32 -3.36 6.10
CA PRO A 134 22.98 -4.21 7.24
C PRO A 134 22.79 -3.43 8.56
N ASP A 135 23.35 -2.22 8.68
CA ASP A 135 23.19 -1.38 9.86
C ASP A 135 21.81 -0.71 9.93
N MET A 136 21.14 -0.56 8.79
CA MET A 136 19.76 -0.08 8.72
C MET A 136 18.73 -1.14 9.10
N GLY A 137 19.10 -2.44 8.96
CA GLY A 137 18.27 -3.55 9.39
C GLY A 137 16.96 -3.72 8.61
N SER A 138 16.94 -3.31 7.34
CA SER A 138 15.73 -3.42 6.50
C SER A 138 15.27 -4.86 6.36
N PRO A 139 14.02 -5.18 6.75
CA PRO A 139 13.47 -6.51 6.55
C PRO A 139 13.14 -6.80 5.09
N ALA A 140 13.16 -5.79 4.21
CA ALA A 140 12.85 -5.90 2.79
C ALA A 140 14.08 -6.12 1.89
N ALA A 141 15.31 -6.03 2.45
CA ALA A 141 16.57 -6.11 1.69
C ALA A 141 16.66 -7.34 0.78
N TYR A 142 16.20 -8.51 1.25
CA TYR A 142 16.26 -9.77 0.49
C TYR A 142 15.52 -9.72 -0.85
N SER A 143 14.52 -8.88 -0.98
CA SER A 143 13.74 -8.71 -2.22
C SER A 143 14.58 -8.10 -3.36
N TRP A 144 15.73 -7.52 -3.04
CA TRP A 144 16.61 -6.81 -3.94
C TRP A 144 17.93 -7.53 -4.21
N PHE A 145 18.10 -8.77 -3.73
CA PHE A 145 19.29 -9.58 -3.94
C PHE A 145 19.51 -10.04 -5.38
N ALA A 146 18.63 -9.70 -6.31
CA ALA A 146 18.89 -9.77 -7.73
C ALA A 146 19.92 -8.72 -8.22
N ILE A 147 20.09 -7.62 -7.50
CA ILE A 147 21.08 -6.59 -7.75
C ILE A 147 22.47 -7.15 -7.46
N LYS A 148 23.42 -6.86 -8.33
CA LYS A 148 24.81 -7.31 -8.22
C LYS A 148 25.39 -6.95 -6.83
N ASN A 149 25.98 -7.93 -6.18
CA ASN A 149 26.61 -7.81 -4.87
C ASN A 149 25.69 -7.37 -3.71
N ALA A 150 24.37 -7.22 -3.93
CA ALA A 150 23.46 -6.77 -2.88
C ALA A 150 23.39 -7.73 -1.68
N SER A 151 23.37 -9.05 -1.94
CA SER A 151 23.37 -10.06 -0.89
C SER A 151 24.70 -10.09 -0.11
N ALA A 152 25.83 -10.01 -0.82
CA ALA A 152 27.16 -10.00 -0.22
C ALA A 152 27.40 -8.74 0.63
N TYR A 153 26.88 -7.59 0.20
CA TYR A 153 26.93 -6.35 0.97
C TYR A 153 26.05 -6.43 2.22
N ASN A 154 24.83 -6.90 2.07
CA ASN A 154 23.89 -7.04 3.20
C ASN A 154 24.36 -8.06 4.23
N SER A 155 25.08 -9.13 3.82
CA SER A 155 25.70 -10.12 4.73
C SER A 155 27.06 -9.70 5.27
N ARG A 156 27.61 -8.55 4.89
CA ARG A 156 28.95 -8.04 5.25
C ARG A 156 30.10 -8.87 4.69
N GLU A 157 29.88 -9.66 3.63
CA GLU A 157 30.93 -10.34 2.88
C GLU A 157 31.77 -9.34 2.10
N ILE A 158 31.14 -8.28 1.59
CA ILE A 158 31.79 -7.07 1.09
C ILE A 158 31.32 -5.86 1.90
N THR A 159 32.17 -4.82 1.99
CA THR A 159 31.88 -3.60 2.75
C THR A 159 31.93 -2.32 1.92
N ASP A 160 32.43 -2.42 0.70
CA ASP A 160 32.51 -1.30 -0.23
C ASP A 160 31.20 -1.19 -1.02
N TRP A 161 30.41 -0.15 -0.76
CA TRP A 161 29.16 0.14 -1.49
C TRP A 161 29.38 0.29 -3.00
N THR A 162 30.55 0.79 -3.43
CA THR A 162 30.83 1.01 -4.86
C THR A 162 30.87 -0.27 -5.69
N GLU A 163 30.95 -1.44 -5.03
CA GLU A 163 30.87 -2.75 -5.68
C GLU A 163 29.43 -3.22 -5.90
N VAL A 164 28.43 -2.58 -5.23
CA VAL A 164 27.02 -2.90 -5.39
C VAL A 164 26.48 -2.33 -6.70
N GLY A 165 25.64 -3.06 -7.36
CA GLY A 165 25.15 -2.75 -8.70
C GLY A 165 24.08 -1.66 -8.76
N VAL A 166 24.14 -0.61 -7.94
CA VAL A 166 23.27 0.57 -8.05
C VAL A 166 24.14 1.80 -8.07
N LYS A 167 24.03 2.63 -9.12
CA LYS A 167 24.90 3.77 -9.32
C LYS A 167 24.20 4.93 -10.01
N ALA A 168 24.23 6.10 -9.42
CA ALA A 168 23.94 7.36 -10.10
C ALA A 168 25.16 7.73 -10.96
N LEU A 169 24.97 7.76 -12.27
CA LEU A 169 26.02 8.15 -13.23
C LEU A 169 26.14 9.69 -13.30
N ASP A 170 25.02 10.35 -13.10
CA ASP A 170 24.84 11.80 -12.98
C ASP A 170 23.50 12.07 -12.24
N ASP A 171 23.09 13.33 -12.14
CA ASP A 171 21.86 13.75 -11.42
C ASP A 171 20.58 13.12 -12.00
N LEU A 172 20.57 12.76 -13.28
CA LEU A 172 19.38 12.27 -14.00
C LEU A 172 19.51 10.82 -14.49
N THR A 173 20.63 10.15 -14.25
CA THR A 173 20.88 8.82 -14.78
C THR A 173 21.21 7.84 -13.67
N LEU A 174 20.33 6.84 -13.46
CA LEU A 174 20.53 5.73 -12.53
C LEU A 174 20.78 4.44 -13.29
N GLU A 175 21.92 3.78 -13.04
CA GLU A 175 22.23 2.46 -13.56
C GLU A 175 22.05 1.39 -12.48
N ILE A 176 21.37 0.30 -12.81
CA ILE A 176 21.22 -0.88 -11.96
C ILE A 176 21.75 -2.09 -12.69
N THR A 177 22.79 -2.70 -12.13
CA THR A 177 23.41 -3.95 -12.61
C THR A 177 22.90 -5.13 -11.79
N LEU A 178 22.53 -6.23 -12.43
CA LEU A 178 22.02 -7.44 -11.80
C LEU A 178 23.08 -8.55 -11.74
N GLU A 179 22.92 -9.48 -10.78
CA GLU A 179 23.75 -10.70 -10.67
C GLU A 179 23.59 -11.64 -11.86
N ARG A 180 22.43 -11.63 -12.49
CA ARG A 180 22.05 -12.52 -13.60
C ARG A 180 20.94 -11.89 -14.43
N PRO A 181 20.78 -12.35 -15.69
CA PRO A 181 19.70 -11.88 -16.54
C PRO A 181 18.32 -11.96 -15.89
N LEU A 182 17.57 -10.88 -15.91
CA LEU A 182 16.19 -10.82 -15.42
C LEU A 182 15.39 -9.81 -16.25
N ASN A 183 14.68 -10.29 -17.25
CA ASN A 183 13.90 -9.47 -18.20
C ASN A 183 12.61 -8.83 -17.64
N SER A 184 12.34 -9.05 -16.36
CA SER A 184 11.16 -8.51 -15.66
C SER A 184 11.56 -7.68 -14.43
N PHE A 185 12.79 -7.18 -14.38
CA PHE A 185 13.26 -6.41 -13.22
C PHE A 185 12.54 -5.07 -13.08
N ASP A 186 12.15 -4.43 -14.19
CA ASP A 186 11.28 -3.26 -14.25
C ASP A 186 9.96 -3.48 -13.47
N ARG A 187 9.35 -4.67 -13.63
CA ARG A 187 8.15 -5.06 -12.89
C ARG A 187 8.43 -5.26 -11.40
N THR A 188 9.60 -5.77 -11.05
CA THR A 188 10.01 -5.88 -9.64
C THR A 188 10.11 -4.49 -9.01
N ILE A 189 10.72 -3.53 -9.72
CA ILE A 189 10.79 -2.12 -9.27
C ILE A 189 9.38 -1.54 -9.11
N ALA A 190 8.49 -1.74 -10.08
CA ALA A 190 7.14 -1.20 -10.03
C ALA A 190 6.29 -1.75 -8.87
N VAL A 191 6.47 -3.03 -8.51
CA VAL A 191 5.71 -3.70 -7.44
C VAL A 191 6.27 -3.41 -6.05
N ARG A 192 7.60 -3.42 -5.92
CA ARG A 192 8.28 -3.31 -4.61
C ARG A 192 8.64 -1.89 -4.24
N GLY A 193 8.81 -1.02 -5.24
CA GLY A 193 9.29 0.34 -5.09
C GLY A 193 10.77 0.40 -4.69
N LEU A 194 11.63 0.91 -5.57
CA LEU A 194 12.94 1.40 -5.18
C LEU A 194 12.77 2.89 -4.86
N TYR A 195 12.51 3.19 -3.59
CA TYR A 195 12.18 4.54 -3.17
C TYR A 195 13.43 5.39 -2.95
N PRO A 196 13.43 6.65 -3.38
CA PRO A 196 14.54 7.56 -3.09
C PRO A 196 14.53 7.96 -1.61
N LEU A 197 15.71 8.18 -1.05
CA LEU A 197 15.91 8.80 0.25
C LEU A 197 17.00 9.87 0.10
N ARG A 198 16.83 11.01 0.78
CA ARG A 198 17.80 12.10 0.72
C ARG A 198 18.77 12.01 1.89
N GLN A 199 20.06 11.90 1.58
CA GLN A 199 21.10 11.61 2.56
C GLN A 199 21.16 12.61 3.72
N ASP A 200 21.21 13.92 3.42
CA ASP A 200 21.30 14.97 4.44
C ASP A 200 20.11 14.93 5.42
N PHE A 201 18.91 14.62 4.90
CA PHE A 201 17.71 14.49 5.72
C PHE A 201 17.75 13.26 6.61
N VAL A 202 18.13 12.10 6.07
CA VAL A 202 18.26 10.86 6.84
C VAL A 202 19.32 10.99 7.94
N GLU A 203 20.47 11.64 7.63
CA GLU A 203 21.52 11.91 8.61
C GLU A 203 21.07 12.88 9.69
N GLN A 204 20.26 13.90 9.34
CA GLN A 204 19.71 14.86 10.29
C GLN A 204 18.68 14.23 11.23
N VAL A 205 17.75 13.44 10.69
CA VAL A 205 16.67 12.80 11.46
C VAL A 205 17.19 11.61 12.26
N GLY A 206 18.14 10.87 11.70
CA GLY A 206 18.62 9.59 12.22
C GLY A 206 17.75 8.42 11.78
N SER A 207 18.40 7.31 11.46
CA SER A 207 17.75 6.11 10.89
C SER A 207 16.63 5.53 11.76
N GLN A 208 16.75 5.66 13.09
CA GLN A 208 15.75 5.15 14.04
C GLN A 208 14.45 5.96 14.07
N GLN A 209 14.50 7.23 13.69
CA GLN A 209 13.35 8.14 13.70
C GLN A 209 12.73 8.30 12.31
N LEU A 210 13.43 7.86 11.27
CA LEU A 210 12.98 8.01 9.89
C LEU A 210 11.61 7.35 9.68
N GLY A 211 10.61 8.15 9.27
CA GLY A 211 9.25 7.69 9.01
C GLY A 211 8.42 7.33 10.25
N SER A 212 8.83 7.78 11.46
CA SER A 212 8.03 7.63 12.68
C SER A 212 6.94 8.70 12.84
N SER A 213 7.03 9.80 12.11
CA SER A 213 6.03 10.84 12.00
C SER A 213 6.16 11.57 10.65
N PRO A 214 5.17 12.39 10.23
CA PRO A 214 5.26 13.18 9.00
C PRO A 214 6.51 14.09 8.94
N GLU A 215 6.92 14.68 10.07
CA GLU A 215 8.08 15.57 10.15
C GLU A 215 9.41 14.83 9.99
N THR A 216 9.42 13.52 10.19
CA THR A 216 10.60 12.67 10.06
C THR A 216 10.68 11.96 8.72
N MET A 217 9.88 12.40 7.74
CA MET A 217 9.88 11.86 6.38
C MET A 217 9.77 13.00 5.36
N LEU A 218 10.45 12.84 4.22
CA LEU A 218 10.23 13.66 3.04
C LEU A 218 9.32 12.91 2.07
N PHE A 219 8.43 13.65 1.43
CA PHE A 219 7.51 13.12 0.45
C PHE A 219 7.91 13.57 -0.95
N SER A 220 7.64 12.75 -1.93
CA SER A 220 7.97 13.02 -3.34
C SER A 220 6.84 12.61 -4.29
N GLY A 221 5.80 12.00 -3.78
CA GLY A 221 4.61 11.55 -4.52
C GLY A 221 3.54 12.64 -4.67
N PRO A 222 2.36 12.25 -5.21
CA PRO A 222 1.25 13.18 -5.47
C PRO A 222 0.62 13.80 -4.21
N TYR A 223 0.81 13.20 -3.03
CA TYR A 223 0.32 13.73 -1.76
C TYR A 223 1.44 13.80 -0.71
N ILE A 224 1.30 14.72 0.22
CA ILE A 224 2.12 14.83 1.44
C ILE A 224 1.25 14.55 2.66
N ILE A 225 1.78 13.84 3.64
CA ILE A 225 1.11 13.63 4.92
C ILE A 225 1.33 14.87 5.77
N THR A 226 0.25 15.47 6.24
CA THR A 226 0.30 16.69 7.07
C THR A 226 0.05 16.41 8.53
N ASP A 227 -0.66 15.30 8.84
CA ASP A 227 -0.89 14.82 10.20
C ASP A 227 -1.07 13.30 10.19
N TRP A 228 -0.63 12.64 11.25
CA TRP A 228 -0.82 11.21 11.47
C TRP A 228 -0.97 10.91 12.94
N VAL A 229 -2.18 10.54 13.33
CA VAL A 229 -2.51 10.07 14.66
C VAL A 229 -2.63 8.54 14.60
N LEU A 230 -1.61 7.86 15.13
CA LEU A 230 -1.51 6.40 15.11
C LEU A 230 -2.80 5.75 15.64
N GLU A 231 -3.26 4.69 14.98
CA GLU A 231 -4.49 3.96 15.31
C GLU A 231 -5.76 4.84 15.27
N SER A 232 -5.75 5.95 14.55
CA SER A 232 -6.87 6.88 14.50
C SER A 232 -7.09 7.48 13.11
N SER A 233 -6.19 8.36 12.64
CA SER A 233 -6.41 9.09 11.41
C SER A 233 -5.13 9.58 10.75
N MET A 234 -5.23 9.86 9.47
CA MET A 234 -4.16 10.47 8.69
C MET A 234 -4.73 11.52 7.74
N GLU A 235 -4.07 12.67 7.70
CA GLU A 235 -4.41 13.78 6.82
C GLU A 235 -3.36 13.93 5.72
N LEU A 236 -3.79 13.92 4.48
CA LEU A 236 -2.92 14.14 3.33
C LEU A 236 -3.40 15.33 2.53
N LYS A 237 -2.46 16.07 1.98
CA LYS A 237 -2.71 17.20 1.10
C LYS A 237 -2.00 16.98 -0.23
N LYS A 238 -2.63 17.40 -1.32
CA LYS A 238 -2.04 17.37 -2.66
C LYS A 238 -0.68 18.06 -2.68
N ASN A 239 0.29 17.41 -3.31
CA ASN A 239 1.65 17.93 -3.47
C ASN A 239 1.77 18.69 -4.78
N ASP A 240 1.77 20.01 -4.71
CA ASP A 240 1.93 20.88 -5.90
C ASP A 240 3.33 20.77 -6.54
N LEU A 241 4.30 20.20 -5.83
CA LEU A 241 5.67 19.98 -6.32
C LEU A 241 5.85 18.64 -7.03
N TYR A 242 4.84 17.75 -6.99
CA TYR A 242 4.87 16.51 -7.75
C TYR A 242 4.87 16.81 -9.24
N TRP A 243 5.70 16.10 -10.00
CA TRP A 243 5.95 16.40 -11.43
C TRP A 243 4.67 16.41 -12.28
N ASP A 244 3.70 15.57 -11.95
CA ASP A 244 2.43 15.46 -12.67
C ASP A 244 1.25 15.98 -11.83
N SER A 245 1.49 16.92 -10.94
CA SER A 245 0.47 17.46 -10.03
C SER A 245 -0.76 18.01 -10.79
N ALA A 246 -0.57 18.57 -11.99
CA ALA A 246 -1.65 19.14 -12.79
C ALA A 246 -2.63 18.08 -13.34
N ASN A 247 -2.14 16.86 -13.63
CA ASN A 247 -2.94 15.81 -14.29
C ASN A 247 -3.24 14.62 -13.35
N SER A 248 -2.49 14.50 -12.24
CA SER A 248 -2.77 13.50 -11.22
C SER A 248 -3.96 13.94 -10.37
N PHE A 249 -4.56 13.04 -9.71
CA PHE A 249 -5.68 13.13 -8.78
C PHE A 249 -6.32 14.51 -8.58
N PRO A 250 -7.61 14.70 -8.87
CA PRO A 250 -8.29 16.00 -8.77
C PRO A 250 -8.52 16.45 -7.32
N THR A 251 -8.56 15.52 -6.36
CA THR A 251 -8.83 15.75 -4.94
C THR A 251 -7.69 16.53 -4.28
N GLN A 252 -8.02 17.50 -3.43
CA GLN A 252 -7.04 18.34 -2.75
C GLN A 252 -6.60 17.76 -1.40
N ASN A 253 -7.55 17.23 -0.63
CA ASN A 253 -7.29 16.66 0.69
C ASN A 253 -7.82 15.24 0.78
N LEU A 254 -7.06 14.35 1.43
CA LEU A 254 -7.50 12.99 1.74
C LEU A 254 -7.52 12.85 3.27
N HIS A 255 -8.65 12.38 3.79
CA HIS A 255 -8.88 12.11 5.20
C HIS A 255 -9.02 10.60 5.39
N PHE A 256 -8.03 9.97 5.98
CA PHE A 256 -8.04 8.54 6.25
C PHE A 256 -8.39 8.29 7.71
N ILE A 257 -9.45 7.54 7.95
CA ILE A 257 -9.92 7.17 9.29
C ILE A 257 -9.62 5.69 9.50
N GLU A 258 -8.80 5.37 10.49
CA GLU A 258 -8.45 3.99 10.80
C GLU A 258 -9.61 3.29 11.50
N VAL A 259 -10.15 2.25 10.87
CA VAL A 259 -11.27 1.47 11.39
C VAL A 259 -11.01 0.00 11.08
N GLU A 260 -10.91 -0.84 12.11
CA GLU A 260 -10.71 -2.28 11.95
C GLU A 260 -12.02 -3.06 11.75
N ASP A 261 -13.10 -2.65 12.44
CA ASP A 261 -14.37 -3.38 12.42
C ASP A 261 -15.19 -3.09 11.17
N ASP A 262 -15.46 -4.13 10.39
CA ASP A 262 -16.17 -4.02 9.13
C ASP A 262 -17.63 -3.55 9.28
N ASN A 263 -18.32 -3.86 10.39
CA ASN A 263 -19.69 -3.33 10.59
C ASN A 263 -19.63 -1.81 10.78
N THR A 264 -18.62 -1.33 11.49
CA THR A 264 -18.41 0.11 11.69
C THR A 264 -18.07 0.79 10.35
N LYS A 265 -17.17 0.21 9.52
CA LYS A 265 -16.87 0.75 8.18
C LYS A 265 -18.13 0.86 7.31
N VAL A 266 -18.94 -0.21 7.29
CA VAL A 266 -20.18 -0.23 6.51
C VAL A 266 -21.16 0.81 7.01
N ALA A 267 -21.36 0.94 8.32
CA ALA A 267 -22.25 1.94 8.91
C ALA A 267 -21.80 3.37 8.59
N MET A 268 -20.49 3.66 8.67
CA MET A 268 -19.93 4.97 8.29
C MET A 268 -20.17 5.29 6.81
N PHE A 269 -19.98 4.29 5.92
CA PHE A 269 -20.22 4.45 4.50
C PHE A 269 -21.70 4.71 4.19
N GLU A 270 -22.61 3.93 4.77
CA GLU A 270 -24.06 4.08 4.59
C GLU A 270 -24.60 5.40 5.15
N ASN A 271 -24.00 5.91 6.24
CA ASN A 271 -24.32 7.21 6.80
C ASN A 271 -23.70 8.39 6.04
N GLY A 272 -22.83 8.13 5.05
CA GLY A 272 -22.12 9.18 4.32
C GLY A 272 -21.01 9.87 5.14
N GLU A 273 -20.48 9.20 6.16
CA GLU A 273 -19.35 9.68 6.96
C GLU A 273 -18.02 9.45 6.27
N VAL A 274 -17.95 8.44 5.37
CA VAL A 274 -16.81 8.16 4.50
C VAL A 274 -17.28 7.97 3.05
N ASP A 275 -16.46 8.38 2.10
CA ASP A 275 -16.72 8.24 0.66
C ASP A 275 -16.32 6.85 0.15
N ALA A 276 -15.39 6.18 0.83
CA ALA A 276 -14.91 4.84 0.46
C ALA A 276 -14.45 4.02 1.66
N ILE A 277 -14.41 2.70 1.44
CA ILE A 277 -13.79 1.72 2.32
C ILE A 277 -12.68 1.02 1.55
N GLU A 278 -11.46 0.99 2.08
CA GLU A 278 -10.30 0.38 1.40
C GLU A 278 -10.48 -1.13 1.20
N GLN A 279 -10.87 -1.83 2.24
CA GLN A 279 -11.08 -3.29 2.23
C GLN A 279 -12.29 -3.65 3.07
N ILE A 280 -13.06 -4.63 2.59
CA ILE A 280 -14.24 -5.14 3.27
C ILE A 280 -14.31 -6.66 3.14
N SER A 281 -14.79 -7.35 4.19
CA SER A 281 -14.98 -8.80 4.17
C SER A 281 -16.06 -9.21 3.17
N SER A 282 -15.88 -10.38 2.58
CA SER A 282 -16.78 -10.93 1.57
C SER A 282 -18.24 -11.12 2.04
N GLN A 283 -18.49 -11.17 3.34
CA GLN A 283 -19.85 -11.24 3.89
C GLN A 283 -20.71 -10.04 3.51
N TYR A 284 -20.10 -8.88 3.21
CA TYR A 284 -20.79 -7.65 2.81
C TYR A 284 -20.93 -7.49 1.30
N PHE A 285 -20.30 -8.36 0.48
CA PHE A 285 -20.32 -8.21 -0.99
C PHE A 285 -21.72 -8.22 -1.57
N GLY A 286 -22.62 -9.05 -1.04
CA GLY A 286 -24.02 -9.05 -1.49
C GLY A 286 -24.76 -7.76 -1.18
N HIS A 287 -24.47 -7.19 -0.02
CA HIS A 287 -25.09 -5.95 0.48
C HIS A 287 -24.56 -4.71 -0.25
N LEU A 288 -23.26 -4.65 -0.48
CA LEU A 288 -22.57 -3.51 -1.10
C LEU A 288 -22.30 -3.70 -2.59
N ASN A 289 -22.93 -4.67 -3.25
CA ASN A 289 -22.59 -5.07 -4.62
C ASN A 289 -22.55 -3.93 -5.65
N GLU A 290 -23.40 -2.93 -5.49
CA GLU A 290 -23.48 -1.79 -6.41
C GLU A 290 -22.30 -0.80 -6.25
N TYR A 291 -21.60 -0.85 -5.12
CA TYR A 291 -20.49 0.04 -4.77
C TYR A 291 -19.12 -0.64 -4.89
N LEU A 292 -19.09 -1.98 -5.12
CA LEU A 292 -17.84 -2.72 -5.18
C LEU A 292 -17.06 -2.42 -6.44
N ASN A 293 -15.84 -1.92 -6.26
CA ASN A 293 -14.81 -1.92 -7.29
C ASN A 293 -13.87 -3.11 -7.06
N SER A 294 -13.82 -4.02 -8.03
CA SER A 294 -12.92 -5.17 -7.98
C SER A 294 -11.89 -5.11 -9.10
N PHE A 295 -10.65 -5.41 -8.76
CA PHE A 295 -9.57 -5.53 -9.73
C PHE A 295 -8.87 -6.89 -9.56
N VAL A 296 -8.28 -7.37 -10.64
CA VAL A 296 -7.52 -8.62 -10.59
C VAL A 296 -6.15 -8.33 -9.98
N GLY A 297 -5.98 -8.73 -8.73
CA GLY A 297 -4.67 -8.75 -8.08
C GLY A 297 -3.89 -9.99 -8.51
N GLY A 298 -2.58 -9.86 -8.74
CA GLY A 298 -1.68 -10.99 -9.06
C GLY A 298 -1.39 -11.93 -7.87
N GLY A 299 -2.12 -11.79 -6.76
CA GLY A 299 -1.92 -12.57 -5.55
C GLY A 299 -2.54 -13.97 -5.61
N ILE A 300 -1.84 -14.95 -5.07
CA ILE A 300 -2.34 -16.33 -4.92
C ILE A 300 -2.40 -16.67 -3.44
N MET A 301 -3.58 -17.06 -2.97
CA MET A 301 -3.73 -17.66 -1.65
C MET A 301 -3.45 -19.15 -1.71
N PHE A 302 -2.60 -19.62 -0.83
CA PHE A 302 -2.26 -21.04 -0.74
C PHE A 302 -2.05 -21.50 0.70
N LEU A 303 -2.22 -22.79 0.93
CA LEU A 303 -2.02 -23.40 2.24
C LEU A 303 -0.56 -23.83 2.40
N TRP A 304 0.17 -23.23 3.32
CA TRP A 304 1.48 -23.68 3.73
C TRP A 304 1.38 -24.94 4.60
N ILE A 305 2.13 -25.98 4.23
CA ILE A 305 2.23 -27.20 5.03
C ILE A 305 3.60 -27.23 5.70
N ASN A 306 3.64 -27.11 7.02
CA ASN A 306 4.87 -27.23 7.80
C ASN A 306 5.32 -28.71 7.84
N GLN A 307 6.26 -29.06 6.97
CA GLN A 307 6.77 -30.43 6.87
C GLN A 307 7.61 -30.88 8.08
N GLN A 308 8.07 -29.95 8.90
CA GLN A 308 8.75 -30.28 10.15
C GLN A 308 7.78 -30.66 11.28
N GLY A 309 6.49 -30.29 11.13
CA GLY A 309 5.44 -30.57 12.09
C GLY A 309 5.66 -29.92 13.46
N THR A 310 4.71 -30.12 14.37
CA THR A 310 4.79 -29.70 15.78
C THR A 310 5.17 -30.86 16.72
N SER A 311 5.11 -32.10 16.21
CA SER A 311 5.56 -33.32 16.90
C SER A 311 6.20 -34.27 15.88
N PRO A 312 6.97 -35.29 16.33
CA PRO A 312 7.54 -36.28 15.43
C PRO A 312 6.51 -37.02 14.58
N GLU A 313 5.32 -37.32 15.11
CA GLU A 313 4.23 -37.99 14.37
C GLU A 313 3.67 -37.07 13.30
N THR A 314 3.43 -35.81 13.64
CA THR A 314 2.94 -34.78 12.69
C THR A 314 3.98 -34.53 11.60
N ALA A 315 5.28 -34.45 11.96
CA ALA A 315 6.38 -34.29 11.02
C ALA A 315 6.44 -35.48 10.03
N ALA A 316 6.37 -36.72 10.53
CA ALA A 316 6.38 -37.92 9.69
C ALA A 316 5.22 -37.92 8.67
N LEU A 317 4.03 -37.49 9.10
CA LEU A 317 2.85 -37.40 8.24
C LEU A 317 2.98 -36.29 7.21
N LEU A 318 3.31 -35.07 7.64
CA LEU A 318 3.35 -33.88 6.77
C LEU A 318 4.58 -33.86 5.84
N SER A 319 5.69 -34.54 6.19
CA SER A 319 6.84 -34.74 5.31
C SER A 319 6.56 -35.79 4.20
N ASN A 320 5.55 -36.66 4.38
CA ASN A 320 5.19 -37.66 3.39
C ASN A 320 4.53 -37.00 2.16
N GLN A 321 5.16 -37.18 0.99
CA GLN A 321 4.67 -36.59 -0.26
C GLN A 321 3.27 -37.07 -0.65
N ASN A 322 3.00 -38.37 -0.49
CA ASN A 322 1.71 -38.94 -0.85
C ASN A 322 0.59 -38.38 0.03
N PHE A 323 0.87 -38.16 1.31
CA PHE A 323 -0.09 -37.55 2.21
C PHE A 323 -0.41 -36.10 1.80
N ARG A 324 0.62 -35.30 1.46
CA ARG A 324 0.39 -33.92 0.96
C ARG A 324 -0.37 -33.91 -0.36
N GLN A 325 -0.10 -34.87 -1.26
CA GLN A 325 -0.88 -35.05 -2.49
C GLN A 325 -2.33 -35.41 -2.21
N ALA A 326 -2.58 -36.33 -1.27
CA ALA A 326 -3.94 -36.68 -0.86
C ALA A 326 -4.71 -35.48 -0.32
N LEU A 327 -4.09 -34.65 0.52
CA LEU A 327 -4.66 -33.36 0.98
C LEU A 327 -4.99 -32.44 -0.22
N ASN A 328 -4.07 -32.34 -1.16
CA ASN A 328 -4.24 -31.49 -2.34
C ASN A 328 -5.41 -31.93 -3.23
N TYR A 329 -5.60 -33.23 -3.41
CA TYR A 329 -6.72 -33.81 -4.20
C TYR A 329 -8.04 -33.86 -3.42
N GLY A 330 -7.99 -34.01 -2.10
CA GLY A 330 -9.18 -34.05 -1.25
C GLY A 330 -9.78 -32.66 -0.94
N PHE A 331 -9.05 -31.59 -1.26
CA PHE A 331 -9.50 -30.23 -0.99
C PHE A 331 -10.30 -29.66 -2.18
N ASP A 332 -11.58 -29.47 -1.98
CA ASP A 332 -12.44 -28.80 -2.96
C ASP A 332 -12.22 -27.28 -2.94
N ARG A 333 -11.39 -26.83 -3.86
CA ARG A 333 -11.03 -25.41 -3.98
C ARG A 333 -12.22 -24.54 -4.37
N SER A 334 -13.08 -25.04 -5.26
CA SER A 334 -14.21 -24.27 -5.75
C SER A 334 -15.24 -24.06 -4.65
N ALA A 335 -15.57 -25.12 -3.90
CA ALA A 335 -16.48 -25.00 -2.76
C ALA A 335 -15.91 -24.07 -1.68
N THR A 336 -14.61 -24.17 -1.40
CA THR A 336 -13.93 -23.32 -0.42
C THR A 336 -13.94 -21.86 -0.85
N VAL A 337 -13.55 -21.57 -2.09
CA VAL A 337 -13.53 -20.19 -2.63
C VAL A 337 -14.92 -19.58 -2.57
N ASN A 338 -15.95 -20.29 -3.01
CA ASN A 338 -17.32 -19.80 -2.98
C ASN A 338 -17.85 -19.52 -1.56
N ALA A 339 -17.35 -20.29 -0.57
CA ALA A 339 -17.78 -20.14 0.82
C ALA A 339 -17.02 -19.01 1.57
N VAL A 340 -15.72 -18.82 1.24
CA VAL A 340 -14.85 -17.91 2.00
C VAL A 340 -14.69 -16.57 1.30
N ASN A 341 -14.53 -16.56 -0.03
CA ASN A 341 -14.37 -15.34 -0.81
C ASN A 341 -14.85 -15.54 -2.26
N PRO A 342 -16.12 -15.24 -2.54
CA PRO A 342 -16.72 -15.46 -3.86
C PRO A 342 -16.10 -14.59 -4.98
N GLY A 343 -15.29 -13.58 -4.65
CA GLY A 343 -14.53 -12.79 -5.61
C GLY A 343 -13.27 -13.48 -6.13
N TYR A 344 -12.82 -14.54 -5.46
CA TYR A 344 -11.63 -15.30 -5.86
C TYR A 344 -11.97 -16.40 -6.86
N LYS A 345 -10.96 -16.86 -7.58
CA LYS A 345 -11.08 -18.01 -8.48
C LYS A 345 -10.29 -19.20 -7.94
N ALA A 346 -10.89 -20.40 -8.01
CA ALA A 346 -10.17 -21.62 -7.69
C ALA A 346 -9.01 -21.83 -8.66
N TYR A 347 -7.81 -22.05 -8.10
CA TYR A 347 -6.58 -22.17 -8.87
C TYR A 347 -5.74 -23.35 -8.38
N ASN A 348 -4.95 -23.97 -9.27
CA ASN A 348 -4.17 -25.16 -8.98
C ASN A 348 -2.67 -25.02 -9.28
N ARG A 349 -2.18 -23.80 -9.48
CA ARG A 349 -0.78 -23.45 -9.77
C ARG A 349 -0.29 -22.39 -8.79
N LEU A 350 1.04 -22.24 -8.69
CA LEU A 350 1.66 -21.19 -7.84
C LEU A 350 1.82 -19.86 -8.55
N VAL A 351 1.72 -19.82 -9.87
CA VAL A 351 1.87 -18.61 -10.67
C VAL A 351 0.55 -18.35 -11.35
N ASP A 352 0.04 -17.12 -11.24
CA ASP A 352 -1.20 -16.70 -11.87
C ASP A 352 -1.11 -16.82 -13.41
N SER A 353 -2.22 -17.17 -14.05
CA SER A 353 -2.29 -17.33 -15.52
C SER A 353 -2.10 -16.03 -16.30
N ASN A 354 -2.11 -14.89 -15.63
CA ASN A 354 -1.82 -13.59 -16.25
C ASN A 354 -0.32 -13.35 -16.46
N PHE A 355 0.54 -14.13 -15.78
CA PHE A 355 1.98 -14.06 -16.02
C PHE A 355 2.37 -14.89 -17.25
N ALA A 356 3.25 -14.32 -18.06
CA ALA A 356 3.84 -15.03 -19.20
C ALA A 356 4.86 -16.07 -18.72
N GLY A 357 4.80 -17.26 -19.31
CA GLY A 357 5.84 -18.27 -19.16
C GLY A 357 7.13 -17.92 -19.88
N PRO A 358 8.21 -18.67 -19.65
CA PRO A 358 9.52 -18.43 -20.30
C PRO A 358 9.48 -18.46 -21.82
N ASP A 359 8.50 -19.14 -22.38
CA ASP A 359 8.25 -19.28 -23.83
C ASP A 359 7.28 -18.24 -24.39
N GLY A 360 6.85 -17.26 -23.55
CA GLY A 360 5.85 -16.26 -23.90
C GLY A 360 4.40 -16.78 -23.86
N GLY A 361 4.19 -18.07 -23.54
CA GLY A 361 2.88 -18.64 -23.25
C GLY A 361 2.39 -18.25 -21.85
N LYS A 362 1.12 -18.52 -21.56
CA LYS A 362 0.59 -18.37 -20.20
C LYS A 362 1.05 -19.53 -19.31
N PHE A 363 1.38 -19.23 -18.04
CA PHE A 363 1.67 -20.25 -17.03
C PHE A 363 0.48 -21.16 -16.77
#